data_152c7ba633009c1ad63f8a220d224fe1
#
_entry.id   152c7ba633009c1ad63f8a220d224fe1
#
_cell.length_a   1.000
_cell.length_b   1.000
_cell.length_c   1.000
_cell.angle_alpha   90.00
_cell.angle_beta   90.00
_cell.angle_gamma   90.00
#
_symmetry.space_group_name_H-M   'P 1'
#
loop_
_entity.id
_entity.type
_entity.pdbx_description
1 polymer ?
#
loop_
_entity_poly.entity_id
_entity_poly.type
_entity_poly.pdbx_seq_one_letter_code
_entity_poly.pdbx_strand_id
1 'polypeptide(L)' 'SAAPVARQIDASPSQVNREQIRRQECAALDEQVKTYDAMGRVGSRVYSLDDLRSRRKAARDAQYRLRC' A
#
# COMPACT_ATOMS: atom_id res chain seq x y z
N SER A 1 -27.47 27.98 -0.50
CA SER A 1 -27.70 27.29 -1.74
C SER A 1 -26.85 26.03 -1.83
N ALA A 2 -27.24 25.15 -2.70
CA ALA A 2 -26.57 23.88 -2.84
C ALA A 2 -25.17 24.00 -3.45
N ALA A 3 -24.94 25.00 -4.26
CA ALA A 3 -23.69 25.14 -4.99
C ALA A 3 -22.47 25.31 -4.05
N PRO A 4 -22.49 26.19 -3.05
CA PRO A 4 -21.35 26.30 -2.14
C PRO A 4 -21.08 25.00 -1.38
N VAL A 5 -22.12 24.30 -1.01
CA VAL A 5 -21.97 23.05 -0.30
C VAL A 5 -21.31 22.02 -1.21
N ALA A 6 -21.73 21.96 -2.46
CA ALA A 6 -21.16 21.04 -3.42
C ALA A 6 -19.67 21.27 -3.61
N ARG A 7 -19.23 22.53 -3.70
CA ARG A 7 -17.81 22.81 -3.86
C ARG A 7 -16.98 22.35 -2.69
N GLN A 8 -17.48 22.56 -1.48
CA GLN A 8 -16.78 22.11 -0.29
C GLN A 8 -16.65 20.59 -0.26
N ILE A 9 -17.71 19.92 -0.64
CA ILE A 9 -17.73 18.46 -0.68
C ILE A 9 -16.72 17.94 -1.68
N ASP A 10 -16.63 18.57 -2.85
CA ASP A 10 -15.76 18.10 -3.91
C ASP A 10 -14.29 18.27 -3.58
N ALA A 11 -13.90 19.42 -3.07
CA ALA A 11 -12.48 19.72 -2.87
C ALA A 11 -11.88 18.93 -1.70
N SER A 12 -12.46 19.07 -0.50
CA SER A 12 -11.87 18.49 0.71
C SER A 12 -12.02 16.98 0.78
N PRO A 13 -13.19 16.40 0.52
CA PRO A 13 -13.33 14.95 0.61
C PRO A 13 -12.47 14.19 -0.36
N SER A 14 -12.26 14.71 -1.57
CA SER A 14 -11.41 14.05 -2.56
C SER A 14 -9.97 13.93 -2.08
N GLN A 15 -9.41 15.00 -1.53
CA GLN A 15 -8.05 14.99 -1.03
C GLN A 15 -7.90 14.05 0.17
N VAL A 16 -8.85 14.09 1.08
CA VAL A 16 -8.83 13.21 2.25
C VAL A 16 -8.91 11.76 1.82
N ASN A 17 -9.78 11.44 0.86
CA ASN A 17 -9.90 10.07 0.37
C ASN A 17 -8.64 9.57 -0.28
N ARG A 18 -7.96 10.39 -1.07
CA ARG A 18 -6.69 10.00 -1.70
C ARG A 18 -5.62 9.71 -0.66
N GLU A 19 -5.50 10.55 0.35
CA GLU A 19 -4.55 10.35 1.43
C GLU A 19 -4.85 9.08 2.22
N GLN A 20 -6.12 8.83 2.52
CA GLN A 20 -6.52 7.62 3.22
C GLN A 20 -6.23 6.38 2.40
N ILE A 21 -6.54 6.40 1.12
CA ILE A 21 -6.26 5.28 0.23
C ILE A 21 -4.75 5.03 0.17
N ARG A 22 -3.96 6.07 0.02
CA ARG A 22 -2.50 5.94 -0.03
C ARG A 22 -1.97 5.33 1.26
N ARG A 23 -2.43 5.79 2.41
CA ARG A 23 -2.02 5.25 3.71
C ARG A 23 -2.40 3.79 3.85
N GLN A 24 -3.59 3.42 3.41
CA GLN A 24 -4.04 2.04 3.45
C GLN A 24 -3.20 1.16 2.54
N GLU A 25 -2.89 1.63 1.34
CA GLU A 25 -2.04 0.90 0.42
C GLU A 25 -0.62 0.76 0.97
N CYS A 26 -0.07 1.80 1.56
CA CYS A 26 1.24 1.76 2.19
C CYS A 26 1.27 0.75 3.33
N ALA A 27 0.24 0.73 4.17
CA ALA A 27 0.15 -0.21 5.27
C ALA A 27 0.01 -1.65 4.77
N ALA A 28 -0.79 -1.86 3.74
CA ALA A 28 -0.96 -3.19 3.15
C ALA A 28 0.36 -3.70 2.57
N LEU A 29 1.10 -2.85 1.87
CA LEU A 29 2.40 -3.22 1.32
C LEU A 29 3.41 -3.52 2.42
N ASP A 30 3.39 -2.76 3.51
CA ASP A 30 4.26 -3.02 4.64
C ASP A 30 3.97 -4.39 5.26
N GLU A 31 2.70 -4.75 5.40
CA GLU A 31 2.32 -6.07 5.87
C GLU A 31 2.77 -7.16 4.91
N GLN A 32 2.68 -6.94 3.62
CA GLN A 32 3.19 -7.89 2.63
C GLN A 32 4.69 -8.12 2.81
N VAL A 33 5.45 -7.06 2.98
CA VAL A 33 6.90 -7.18 3.18
C VAL A 33 7.20 -8.01 4.44
N LYS A 34 6.50 -7.73 5.53
CA LYS A 34 6.67 -8.48 6.77
C LYS A 34 6.33 -9.96 6.59
N THR A 35 5.26 -10.23 5.85
CA THR A 35 4.84 -11.61 5.57
C THR A 35 5.89 -12.35 4.76
N TYR A 36 6.41 -11.73 3.70
CA TYR A 36 7.44 -12.35 2.89
C TYR A 36 8.74 -12.57 3.68
N ASP A 37 9.10 -11.63 4.54
CA ASP A 37 10.25 -11.79 5.43
C ASP A 37 10.07 -12.99 6.37
N ALA A 38 8.89 -13.10 6.97
CA ALA A 38 8.60 -14.21 7.87
C ALA A 38 8.64 -15.55 7.15
N MET A 39 8.06 -15.61 5.95
CA MET A 39 8.11 -16.81 5.12
C MET A 39 9.56 -17.20 4.79
N GLY A 40 10.39 -16.21 4.50
CA GLY A 40 11.80 -16.46 4.19
C GLY A 40 12.58 -17.03 5.36
N ARG A 41 12.22 -16.64 6.60
CA ARG A 41 12.91 -17.13 7.78
C ARG A 41 12.55 -18.57 8.14
N VAL A 42 11.26 -18.90 8.02
CA VAL A 42 10.78 -20.21 8.42
C VAL A 42 10.74 -21.20 7.26
N GLY A 43 10.93 -20.69 6.04
CA GLY A 43 10.76 -21.48 4.83
C GLY A 43 9.31 -21.54 4.40
N SER A 44 9.12 -21.63 3.10
CA SER A 44 7.78 -21.72 2.53
C SER A 44 7.75 -22.83 1.50
N ARG A 45 6.66 -23.60 1.50
CA ARG A 45 6.44 -24.61 0.46
C ARG A 45 5.76 -24.01 -0.77
N VAL A 46 5.19 -22.82 -0.63
CA VAL A 46 4.44 -22.16 -1.70
C VAL A 46 5.36 -21.33 -2.56
N TYR A 47 6.33 -20.64 -1.96
CA TYR A 47 7.23 -19.74 -2.67
C TYR A 47 8.68 -20.15 -2.43
N SER A 48 9.50 -20.10 -3.49
CA SER A 48 10.94 -20.22 -3.37
C SER A 48 11.52 -18.94 -2.74
N LEU A 49 12.77 -19.00 -2.30
CA LEU A 49 13.45 -17.81 -1.78
C LEU A 49 13.56 -16.72 -2.84
N ASP A 50 13.80 -17.10 -4.09
CA ASP A 50 13.87 -16.12 -5.18
C ASP A 50 12.52 -15.46 -5.40
N ASP A 51 11.44 -16.22 -5.34
CA ASP A 51 10.09 -15.65 -5.43
C ASP A 51 9.82 -14.68 -4.31
N LEU A 52 10.17 -15.04 -3.08
CA LEU A 52 9.97 -14.17 -1.93
C LEU A 52 10.75 -12.87 -2.06
N ARG A 53 12.00 -12.95 -2.53
CA ARG A 53 12.82 -11.77 -2.76
C ARG A 53 12.19 -10.86 -3.82
N SER A 54 11.72 -11.44 -4.91
CA SER A 54 11.09 -10.69 -5.99
C SER A 54 9.82 -10.01 -5.53
N ARG A 55 8.98 -10.73 -4.78
CA ARG A 55 7.74 -10.18 -4.26
C ARG A 55 7.99 -9.08 -3.22
N ARG A 56 8.97 -9.28 -2.36
CA ARG A 56 9.36 -8.28 -1.37
C ARG A 56 9.87 -7.02 -2.08
N LYS A 57 10.71 -7.18 -3.07
CA LYS A 57 11.22 -6.06 -3.84
C LYS A 57 10.09 -5.32 -4.54
N ALA A 58 9.16 -6.04 -5.16
CA ALA A 58 8.01 -5.41 -5.82
C ALA A 58 7.17 -4.61 -4.84
N ALA A 59 6.96 -5.12 -3.63
CA ALA A 59 6.23 -4.39 -2.60
C ALA A 59 6.97 -3.13 -2.17
N ARG A 60 8.29 -3.20 -1.98
CA ARG A 60 9.10 -2.03 -1.65
C ARG A 60 9.10 -1.00 -2.77
N ASP A 61 9.20 -1.44 -4.03
CA ASP A 61 9.14 -0.55 -5.19
C ASP A 61 7.78 0.16 -5.25
N ALA A 62 6.70 -0.56 -4.97
CA ALA A 62 5.37 0.04 -4.93
C ALA A 62 5.27 1.09 -3.81
N GLN A 63 5.82 0.79 -2.64
CA GLN A 63 5.87 1.77 -1.54
C GLN A 63 6.62 3.02 -1.95
N TYR A 64 7.73 2.85 -2.65
CA TYR A 64 8.51 3.98 -3.14
C TYR A 64 7.71 4.83 -4.11
N ARG A 65 6.99 4.20 -5.04
CA ARG A 65 6.15 4.94 -6.00
C ARG A 65 5.03 5.69 -5.30
N LEU A 66 4.48 5.12 -4.23
CA LEU A 66 3.41 5.74 -3.45
C LEU A 66 3.93 6.78 -2.47
N ARG A 67 5.23 6.88 -2.32
CA ARG A 67 5.88 7.78 -1.37
C ARG A 67 5.47 7.48 0.08
N CYS A 68 5.52 6.24 0.42
CA CYS A 68 5.24 5.80 1.79
C CYS A 68 6.33 6.19 2.78
#